data_f53b00615ff789a3b9a67aa9f3504166
#
_entry.id   f53b00615ff789a3b9a67aa9f3504166
#
_cell.length_a   1.000
_cell.length_b   1.000
_cell.length_c   1.000
_cell.angle_alpha   90.00
_cell.angle_beta   90.00
_cell.angle_gamma   90.00
#
_symmetry.space_group_name_H-M   'P 1'
#
loop_
_entity.id
_entity.type
_entity.pdbx_description
1 polymer ?
#
loop_
_entity_poly.entity_id
_entity_poly.type
_entity_poly.pdbx_seq_one_letter_code
_entity_poly.pdbx_strand_id
1 'polypeptide(L)' 'MVSIAQIGVGYWGPNLLRNLVTNERCRVKTVIDLVKERRDYVSGLYPAVRVSD' A
#
# COMPACT_ATOMS: atom_id res chain seq x y z
N MET A 1 -12.77 -12.64 1.25
CA MET A 1 -11.94 -11.44 1.06
C MET A 1 -10.55 -11.85 0.65
N VAL A 2 -9.99 -11.19 -0.35
CA VAL A 2 -8.64 -11.45 -0.85
C VAL A 2 -7.65 -10.54 -0.12
N SER A 3 -6.54 -11.13 0.37
CA SER A 3 -5.45 -10.37 0.97
C SER A 3 -4.40 -10.08 -0.08
N ILE A 4 -3.93 -8.83 -0.14
CA ILE A 4 -3.03 -8.36 -1.19
C ILE A 4 -1.77 -7.75 -0.56
N ALA A 5 -0.64 -8.00 -1.20
CA ALA A 5 0.60 -7.26 -0.95
C ALA A 5 0.95 -6.51 -2.23
N GLN A 6 1.17 -5.20 -2.12
CA GLN A 6 1.58 -4.39 -3.26
C GLN A 6 3.10 -4.19 -3.20
N ILE A 7 3.78 -4.50 -4.30
CA ILE A 7 5.22 -4.29 -4.43
C ILE A 7 5.46 -3.06 -5.28
N GLY A 8 6.05 -2.04 -4.68
CA GLY A 8 6.32 -0.77 -5.33
C GLY A 8 5.14 0.19 -5.28
N VAL A 9 5.40 1.44 -4.92
CA VAL A 9 4.38 2.49 -4.92
C VAL A 9 4.58 3.42 -6.11
N GLY A 10 5.80 3.85 -6.41
CA GLY A 10 6.16 4.60 -7.61
C GLY A 10 5.21 5.74 -7.96
N TYR A 11 5.20 6.10 -9.26
CA TYR A 11 4.37 7.20 -9.76
C TYR A 11 2.87 6.88 -9.75
N TRP A 12 2.50 5.67 -10.23
CA TRP A 12 1.10 5.25 -10.31
C TRP A 12 0.64 4.46 -9.09
N GLY A 13 1.59 4.01 -8.25
CA GLY A 13 1.29 3.18 -7.10
C GLY A 13 0.32 3.79 -6.10
N PRO A 14 0.39 5.12 -5.80
CA PRO A 14 -0.57 5.72 -4.87
C PRO A 14 -2.02 5.61 -5.34
N ASN A 15 -2.28 5.75 -6.65
CA ASN A 15 -3.62 5.61 -7.19
C ASN A 15 -4.10 4.17 -7.12
N LEU A 16 -3.24 3.21 -7.46
CA LEU A 16 -3.57 1.79 -7.36
C LEU A 16 -3.84 1.41 -5.91
N LEU A 17 -2.98 1.84 -5.00
CA LEU A 17 -3.12 1.53 -3.58
C LEU A 17 -4.44 2.07 -3.03
N ARG A 18 -4.80 3.31 -3.36
CA ARG A 18 -6.07 3.89 -2.92
C ARG A 18 -7.25 3.06 -3.39
N ASN A 19 -7.24 2.63 -4.66
CA ASN A 19 -8.32 1.81 -5.20
C ASN A 19 -8.41 0.46 -4.50
N LEU A 20 -7.27 -0.17 -4.20
CA LEU A 20 -7.24 -1.44 -3.50
C LEU A 20 -7.71 -1.31 -2.04
N VAL A 21 -7.28 -0.25 -1.34
CA VAL A 21 -7.66 -0.03 0.05
C VAL A 21 -9.16 0.21 0.20
N THR A 22 -9.76 0.91 -0.77
CA THR A 22 -11.19 1.22 -0.73
C THR A 22 -12.06 0.10 -1.30
N ASN A 23 -11.48 -0.93 -1.88
CA ASN A 23 -12.23 -2.05 -2.46
C ASN A 23 -12.70 -2.98 -1.34
N GLU A 24 -14.01 -3.21 -1.28
CA GLU A 24 -14.60 -4.03 -0.22
C GLU A 24 -14.26 -5.52 -0.31
N ARG A 25 -13.80 -5.98 -1.48
CA ARG A 25 -13.50 -7.40 -1.73
C ARG A 25 -12.06 -7.78 -1.49
N CYS A 26 -11.21 -6.81 -1.17
CA CYS A 26 -9.81 -7.10 -0.89
C CYS A 26 -9.32 -6.31 0.31
N ARG A 27 -8.23 -6.80 0.87
CA ARG A 27 -7.56 -6.16 2.00
C ARG A 27 -6.07 -6.05 1.68
N VAL A 28 -5.56 -4.84 1.70
CA VAL A 28 -4.12 -4.62 1.53
C VAL A 28 -3.45 -4.84 2.88
N LYS A 29 -2.66 -5.89 2.99
CA LYS A 29 -1.94 -6.23 4.22
C LYS A 29 -0.59 -5.55 4.30
N THR A 30 0.11 -5.48 3.18
CA THR A 30 1.50 -5.03 3.16
C THR A 30 1.79 -4.27 1.89
N VAL A 31 2.59 -3.21 2.01
CA VAL A 31 3.18 -2.50 0.88
C VAL A 31 4.70 -2.59 1.02
N ILE A 32 5.36 -2.98 -0.04
CA ILE A 32 6.82 -3.15 -0.09
C ILE A 32 7.40 -2.11 -1.04
N ASP A 33 8.33 -1.30 -0.55
CA ASP A 33 9.04 -0.33 -1.38
C ASP A 33 10.42 -0.07 -0.79
N LEU A 34 11.43 -0.01 -1.65
CA LEU A 34 12.80 0.24 -1.22
C LEU A 34 13.02 1.69 -0.77
N VAL A 35 12.20 2.62 -1.24
CA VAL A 35 12.36 4.04 -0.95
C VAL A 35 11.63 4.39 0.34
N LYS A 36 12.38 4.89 1.32
CA LYS A 36 11.84 5.20 2.65
C LYS A 36 10.72 6.24 2.59
N GLU A 37 10.87 7.28 1.77
CA GLU A 37 9.87 8.34 1.66
C GLU A 37 8.52 7.80 1.19
N ARG A 38 8.54 6.81 0.31
CA ARG A 38 7.31 6.17 -0.17
C ARG A 38 6.67 5.32 0.92
N ARG A 39 7.48 4.59 1.70
CA ARG A 39 6.97 3.83 2.85
C ARG A 39 6.33 4.77 3.88
N ASP A 40 6.98 5.89 4.17
CA ASP A 40 6.46 6.88 5.13
C ASP A 40 5.15 7.49 4.65
N TYR A 41 5.04 7.76 3.35
CA TYR A 41 3.80 8.24 2.73
C TYR A 41 2.64 7.27 2.97
N VAL A 42 2.88 5.99 2.71
CA VAL A 42 1.86 4.95 2.88
C VAL A 42 1.48 4.81 4.35
N SER A 43 2.46 4.78 5.26
CA SER A 43 2.19 4.68 6.69
C SER A 43 1.38 5.83 7.21
N GLY A 44 1.61 7.04 6.69
CA GLY A 44 0.86 8.22 7.10
C GLY A 44 -0.60 8.19 6.67
N LEU A 45 -0.87 7.67 5.46
CA LEU A 45 -2.24 7.61 4.93
C LEU A 45 -3.00 6.37 5.41
N TYR A 46 -2.31 5.25 5.54
CA TYR A 46 -2.94 3.96 5.84
C TYR A 46 -2.23 3.28 7.01
N PRO A 47 -2.47 3.72 8.24
CA PRO A 47 -1.71 3.19 9.40
C PRO A 47 -1.89 1.69 9.64
N ALA A 48 -2.99 1.11 9.16
CA ALA A 48 -3.25 -0.32 9.33
C ALA A 48 -2.47 -1.18 8.32
N VAL A 49 -1.92 -0.58 7.27
CA VAL A 49 -1.15 -1.29 6.27
C VAL A 49 0.30 -1.41 6.73
N ARG A 50 0.84 -2.63 6.71
CA ARG A 50 2.26 -2.85 7.03
C ARG A 50 3.12 -2.37 5.87
N VAL A 51 4.21 -1.69 6.17
CA VAL A 51 5.18 -1.30 5.14
C VAL A 51 6.51 -1.99 5.41
N SER A 52 7.24 -2.31 4.33
CA SER A 52 8.52 -2.99 4.41
C SER A 52 9.39 -2.63 3.21
N ASP A 53 10.68 -2.82 3.34
CA ASP A 53 11.64 -2.69 2.24
C ASP A 53 11.95 -4.03 1.54
#